data_8396c264448e4daf918ee6d727a1db1c
#
_entry.id   8396c264448e4daf918ee6d727a1db1c
#
_cell.length_a   1.000
_cell.length_b   1.000
_cell.length_c   1.000
_cell.angle_alpha   90.00
_cell.angle_beta   90.00
_cell.angle_gamma   90.00
#
_symmetry.space_group_name_H-M   'P 1'
#
loop_
_entity.id
_entity.type
_entity.pdbx_description
1 polymer ?
#
loop_
_entity_poly.entity_id
_entity_poly.type
_entity_poly.pdbx_seq_one_letter_code
_entity_poly.pdbx_strand_id
1 'polypeptide(L)'
;IAGFGPTGSSIPYSISKAGLNHLTKCMAVSLAPEVTVNGVAPGYITETRATSNLLPEYREKAVVNSLLAIAADKDDCADQVVALCKADTITGQTLIVDSGKVFH
;
A
#
# COMPACT_ATOMS: atom_id res chain seq x y z
N ILE A 1 -0.09 -3.96 0.59
CA ILE A 1 -1.40 -4.60 0.34
C ILE A 1 -1.72 -5.75 1.29
N ALA A 2 -0.74 -6.33 2.00
CA ALA A 2 -0.97 -7.46 2.92
C ALA A 2 -2.00 -7.18 4.03
N GLY A 3 -2.24 -5.91 4.38
CA GLY A 3 -3.24 -5.52 5.35
C GLY A 3 -4.68 -5.50 4.84
N PHE A 4 -4.90 -5.73 3.54
CA PHE A 4 -6.25 -5.71 2.93
C PHE A 4 -6.80 -7.10 2.63
N GLY A 5 -5.96 -8.13 2.62
CA GLY A 5 -6.39 -9.48 2.35
C GLY A 5 -5.69 -10.50 3.23
N PRO A 6 -6.33 -11.62 3.53
CA PRO A 6 -5.72 -12.66 4.33
C PRO A 6 -4.57 -13.34 3.57
N THR A 7 -3.48 -13.61 4.26
CA THR A 7 -2.39 -14.44 3.75
C THR A 7 -2.05 -15.53 4.76
N GLY A 8 -1.88 -16.75 4.28
CA GLY A 8 -1.54 -17.90 5.13
C GLY A 8 -0.05 -18.02 5.44
N SER A 9 0.80 -17.36 4.65
CA SER A 9 2.26 -17.55 4.75
C SER A 9 2.95 -16.57 5.69
N SER A 10 2.29 -15.48 6.10
CA SER A 10 2.90 -14.42 6.92
C SER A 10 1.85 -13.75 7.78
N ILE A 11 1.25 -14.49 8.69
CA ILE A 11 0.16 -14.03 9.56
C ILE A 11 0.56 -12.80 10.39
N PRO A 12 1.69 -12.79 11.13
CA PRO A 12 2.08 -11.61 11.90
C PRO A 12 2.28 -10.37 11.05
N TYR A 13 2.89 -10.51 9.87
CA TYR A 13 3.08 -9.41 8.93
C TYR A 13 1.73 -8.87 8.43
N SER A 14 0.82 -9.74 8.03
CA SER A 14 -0.51 -9.38 7.57
C SER A 14 -1.30 -8.63 8.65
N ILE A 15 -1.25 -9.10 9.89
CA ILE A 15 -1.89 -8.45 11.04
C ILE A 15 -1.26 -7.08 11.30
N SER A 16 0.07 -6.96 11.26
CA SER A 16 0.75 -5.69 11.48
C SER A 16 0.36 -4.63 10.42
N LYS A 17 0.22 -5.06 9.17
CA LYS A 17 -0.21 -4.16 8.08
C LYS A 17 -1.68 -3.79 8.18
N ALA A 18 -2.55 -4.70 8.57
CA ALA A 18 -3.95 -4.41 8.86
C ALA A 18 -4.08 -3.42 10.03
N GLY A 19 -3.29 -3.63 11.08
CA GLY A 19 -3.19 -2.72 12.22
C GLY A 19 -2.72 -1.33 11.81
N LEU A 20 -1.74 -1.23 10.93
CA LEU A 20 -1.25 0.06 10.41
C LEU A 20 -2.33 0.80 9.61
N ASN A 21 -3.10 0.10 8.78
CA ASN A 21 -4.21 0.69 8.05
C ASN A 21 -5.29 1.23 9.00
N HIS A 22 -5.60 0.48 10.05
CA HIS A 22 -6.57 0.95 11.04
C HIS A 22 -6.02 2.09 11.90
N LEU A 23 -4.73 2.06 12.26
CA LEU A 23 -4.05 3.14 12.96
C LEU A 23 -4.15 4.46 12.18
N THR A 24 -3.99 4.43 10.85
CA THR A 24 -4.17 5.60 9.99
C THR A 24 -5.54 6.25 10.22
N LYS A 25 -6.60 5.44 10.29
CA LYS A 25 -7.96 5.93 10.56
C LYS A 25 -8.12 6.48 11.97
N CYS A 26 -7.61 5.77 12.97
CA CYS A 26 -7.66 6.21 14.36
C CYS A 26 -6.94 7.54 14.57
N MET A 27 -5.76 7.67 13.98
CA MET A 27 -4.98 8.92 14.07
C MET A 27 -5.66 10.06 13.32
N ALA A 28 -6.30 9.79 12.18
CA ALA A 28 -7.06 10.81 11.46
C ALA A 28 -8.19 11.37 12.32
N VAL A 29 -8.91 10.51 13.03
CA VAL A 29 -9.96 10.92 13.97
C VAL A 29 -9.39 11.72 15.14
N SER A 30 -8.30 11.23 15.73
CA SER A 30 -7.71 11.83 16.93
C SER A 30 -7.06 13.18 16.68
N LEU A 31 -6.50 13.40 15.49
CA LEU A 31 -5.73 14.60 15.16
C LEU A 31 -6.53 15.63 14.34
N ALA A 32 -7.75 15.33 13.98
CA ALA A 32 -8.63 16.27 13.32
C ALA A 32 -9.04 17.40 14.28
N PRO A 33 -9.26 18.63 13.80
CA PRO A 33 -9.09 19.07 12.41
C PRO A 33 -7.67 19.59 12.05
N GLU A 34 -6.72 19.54 12.96
CA GLU A 34 -5.41 20.19 12.80
C GLU A 34 -4.48 19.45 11.87
N VAL A 35 -4.59 18.11 11.79
CA VAL A 35 -3.68 17.26 11.02
C VAL A 35 -4.49 16.26 10.18
N THR A 36 -4.12 16.12 8.91
CA THR A 36 -4.60 15.02 8.08
C THR A 36 -3.66 13.82 8.20
N VAL A 37 -4.21 12.62 8.21
CA VAL A 37 -3.43 11.38 8.31
C VAL A 37 -3.91 10.42 7.24
N ASN A 38 -3.01 10.07 6.32
CA ASN A 38 -3.30 9.20 5.20
C ASN A 38 -2.17 8.19 4.99
N GLY A 39 -2.42 7.16 4.22
CA GLY A 39 -1.43 6.14 3.88
C GLY A 39 -1.39 5.86 2.38
N VAL A 40 -0.27 5.32 1.92
CA VAL A 40 -0.12 4.74 0.59
C VAL A 40 0.26 3.28 0.76
N ALA A 41 -0.44 2.39 0.08
CA ALA A 41 -0.22 0.95 0.12
C ALA A 41 0.24 0.46 -1.25
N PRO A 42 1.55 0.35 -1.48
CA PRO A 42 2.07 -0.16 -2.73
C PRO A 42 1.87 -1.67 -2.85
N GLY A 43 1.70 -2.14 -4.07
CA GLY A 43 1.81 -3.53 -4.43
C GLY A 43 3.27 -3.96 -4.57
N TYR A 44 3.53 -4.88 -5.51
CA TYR A 44 4.88 -5.27 -5.84
C TYR A 44 5.58 -4.14 -6.60
N ILE A 45 6.65 -3.61 -6.02
CA ILE A 45 7.53 -2.61 -6.64
C ILE A 45 8.87 -3.28 -6.95
N THR A 46 9.34 -3.13 -8.17
CA THR A 46 10.66 -3.62 -8.59
C THR A 46 11.79 -2.77 -7.98
N GLU A 47 12.99 -3.34 -7.89
CA GLU A 47 14.21 -2.63 -7.48
C GLU A 47 14.18 -2.04 -6.07
N THR A 48 13.34 -2.57 -5.19
CA THR A 48 13.35 -2.19 -3.78
C THR A 48 14.15 -3.20 -2.96
N ARG A 49 14.58 -2.78 -1.78
CA ARG A 49 15.23 -3.66 -0.81
C ARG A 49 14.38 -4.87 -0.44
N ALA A 50 13.07 -4.66 -0.30
CA ALA A 50 12.12 -5.70 0.05
C ALA A 50 11.90 -6.73 -1.08
N THR A 51 12.11 -6.32 -2.34
CA THR A 51 11.83 -7.16 -3.52
C THR A 51 13.06 -7.69 -4.21
N SER A 52 14.26 -7.17 -3.89
CA SER A 52 15.51 -7.55 -4.54
C SER A 52 15.89 -9.04 -4.36
N ASN A 53 15.46 -9.66 -3.27
CA ASN A 53 15.75 -11.06 -2.93
C ASN A 53 14.61 -12.02 -3.30
N LEU A 54 13.55 -11.54 -3.96
CA LEU A 54 12.47 -12.40 -4.42
C LEU A 54 12.92 -13.26 -5.60
N LEU A 55 12.53 -14.54 -5.57
CA LEU A 55 12.76 -15.45 -6.70
C LEU A 55 12.03 -14.92 -7.96
N PRO A 56 12.60 -15.13 -9.17
CA PRO A 56 11.96 -14.68 -10.42
C PRO A 56 10.52 -15.15 -10.57
N GLU A 57 10.19 -16.36 -10.12
CA GLU A 57 8.85 -16.94 -10.15
C GLU A 57 7.82 -16.09 -9.34
N TYR A 58 8.23 -15.60 -8.19
CA TYR A 58 7.38 -14.73 -7.38
C TYR A 58 7.16 -13.36 -8.02
N ARG A 59 8.19 -12.84 -8.69
CA ARG A 59 8.10 -11.57 -9.43
C ARG A 59 7.13 -11.68 -10.59
N GLU A 60 7.25 -12.71 -11.40
CA GLU A 60 6.34 -12.98 -12.53
C GLU A 60 4.91 -13.15 -12.06
N LYS A 61 4.69 -13.95 -11.01
CA LYS A 61 3.36 -14.19 -10.44
C LYS A 61 2.73 -12.91 -9.88
N ALA A 62 3.53 -12.06 -9.25
CA ALA A 62 3.06 -10.78 -8.73
C ALA A 62 2.59 -9.85 -9.85
N VAL A 63 3.29 -9.84 -10.97
CA VAL A 63 2.95 -9.03 -12.15
C VAL A 63 1.74 -9.59 -12.88
N VAL A 64 1.75 -10.90 -13.19
CA VAL A 64 0.67 -11.57 -13.97
C VAL A 64 -0.68 -11.50 -13.26
N ASN A 65 -0.69 -11.49 -11.92
CA ASN A 65 -1.91 -11.44 -11.13
C ASN A 65 -2.47 -10.02 -10.94
N SER A 66 -1.84 -9.01 -11.50
CA SER A 66 -2.39 -7.66 -11.51
C SER A 66 -3.14 -7.39 -12.82
N LEU A 67 -4.18 -6.55 -12.76
CA LEU A 67 -4.97 -6.26 -13.97
C LEU A 67 -4.18 -5.58 -15.07
N LEU A 68 -3.26 -4.69 -14.69
CA LEU A 68 -2.43 -3.97 -15.66
C LEU A 68 -1.24 -4.80 -16.15
N ALA A 69 -1.01 -5.98 -15.55
CA ALA A 69 0.11 -6.87 -15.86
C ALA A 69 1.49 -6.18 -15.82
N ILE A 70 1.64 -5.24 -14.91
CA ILE A 70 2.90 -4.54 -14.62
C ILE A 70 3.12 -4.44 -13.11
N ALA A 71 4.37 -4.26 -12.71
CA ALA A 71 4.69 -3.93 -11.32
C ALA A 71 4.20 -2.51 -10.98
N ALA A 72 3.92 -2.25 -9.72
CA ALA A 72 3.68 -0.89 -9.26
C ALA A 72 4.95 -0.04 -9.45
N ASP A 73 4.78 1.19 -9.90
CA ASP A 73 5.90 2.11 -10.10
C ASP A 73 6.20 2.88 -8.81
N LYS A 74 7.48 2.93 -8.44
CA LYS A 74 7.94 3.69 -7.27
C LYS A 74 7.64 5.18 -7.37
N ASP A 75 7.73 5.75 -8.58
CA ASP A 75 7.49 7.17 -8.81
C ASP A 75 5.99 7.49 -8.71
N ASP A 76 5.13 6.62 -9.20
CA ASP A 76 3.68 6.74 -8.98
C ASP A 76 3.33 6.73 -7.49
N CYS A 77 3.95 5.84 -6.72
CA CYS A 77 3.76 5.81 -5.26
C CYS A 77 4.24 7.10 -4.59
N ALA A 78 5.42 7.58 -4.95
CA ALA A 78 5.98 8.81 -4.39
C ALA A 78 5.11 10.04 -4.74
N ASP A 79 4.62 10.11 -5.97
CA ASP A 79 3.72 11.19 -6.40
C ASP A 79 2.42 11.21 -5.59
N GLN A 80 1.87 10.04 -5.25
CA GLN A 80 0.68 9.97 -4.40
C GLN A 80 0.95 10.41 -2.96
N VAL A 81 2.11 10.10 -2.40
CA VAL A 81 2.51 10.60 -1.08
C VAL A 81 2.54 12.13 -1.08
N VAL A 82 3.18 12.73 -2.07
CA VAL A 82 3.25 14.19 -2.22
C VAL A 82 1.85 14.80 -2.40
N ALA A 83 1.01 14.20 -3.25
CA ALA A 83 -0.36 14.66 -3.47
C ALA A 83 -1.18 14.64 -2.18
N LEU A 84 -1.08 13.58 -1.38
CA LEU A 84 -1.77 13.49 -0.09
C LEU A 84 -1.26 14.52 0.92
N CYS A 85 0.05 14.81 0.93
CA CYS A 85 0.62 15.86 1.77
C CYS A 85 0.11 17.27 1.41
N LYS A 86 -0.24 17.51 0.15
CA LYS A 86 -0.77 18.79 -0.33
C LYS A 86 -2.28 18.92 -0.20
N ALA A 87 -3.00 17.81 -0.04
CA ALA A 87 -4.46 17.80 -0.01
C ALA A 87 -4.99 18.31 1.33
N ASP A 88 -5.96 19.23 1.29
CA ASP A 88 -6.55 19.83 2.49
C ASP A 88 -7.81 19.11 2.98
N THR A 89 -8.43 18.29 2.14
CA THR A 89 -9.73 17.68 2.44
C THR A 89 -9.72 16.15 2.37
N ILE A 90 -8.54 15.53 2.47
CA ILE A 90 -8.39 14.08 2.48
C ILE A 90 -7.75 13.67 3.81
N THR A 91 -8.43 12.82 4.57
CA THR A 91 -7.89 12.24 5.81
C THR A 91 -8.49 10.87 6.08
N GLY A 92 -7.76 10.01 6.77
CA GLY A 92 -8.19 8.66 7.12
C GLY A 92 -8.20 7.68 5.95
N GLN A 93 -7.59 8.02 4.82
CA GLN A 93 -7.59 7.20 3.62
C GLN A 93 -6.26 6.46 3.44
N THR A 94 -6.33 5.27 2.85
CA THR A 94 -5.16 4.55 2.36
C THR A 94 -5.33 4.32 0.87
N LEU A 95 -4.48 4.96 0.08
CA LEU A 95 -4.48 4.82 -1.38
C LEU A 95 -3.66 3.61 -1.79
N ILE A 96 -4.27 2.73 -2.56
CA ILE A 96 -3.61 1.52 -3.07
C ILE A 96 -3.02 1.81 -4.45
N VAL A 97 -1.73 1.49 -4.61
CA VAL A 97 -0.99 1.63 -5.87
C VAL A 97 -0.39 0.25 -6.20
N ASP A 98 -1.15 -0.63 -6.83
CA ASP A 98 -0.81 -2.05 -6.98
C ASP A 98 -1.11 -2.63 -8.36
N SER A 99 -1.30 -1.79 -9.35
CA SER A 99 -1.64 -2.19 -10.73
C SER A 99 -2.92 -3.03 -10.83
N GLY A 100 -3.83 -2.86 -9.88
CA GLY A 100 -5.10 -3.57 -9.86
C GLY A 100 -5.01 -5.00 -9.35
N LYS A 101 -4.19 -5.23 -8.34
CA LYS A 101 -4.08 -6.56 -7.72
C LYS A 101 -5.15 -6.82 -6.66
N VAL A 102 -5.53 -5.79 -5.92
CA VAL A 102 -6.50 -5.89 -4.82
C VAL A 102 -7.67 -4.95 -5.05
N PHE A 103 -8.90 -5.49 -4.92
CA PHE A 103 -10.14 -4.73 -4.97
C PHE A 103 -10.83 -4.70 -3.61
N HIS A 104 -11.48 -3.60 -3.34
CA HIS A 104 -12.24 -3.38 -2.12
C HIS A 104 -13.64 -2.93 -2.44
#